data_59e48da125e86529639c587c3fecac47
#
_entry.id   59e48da125e86529639c587c3fecac47
#
_cell.length_a   1.000
_cell.length_b   1.000
_cell.length_c   1.000
_cell.angle_alpha   90.00
_cell.angle_beta   90.00
_cell.angle_gamma   90.00
#
_symmetry.space_group_name_H-M   'P 1'
#
loop_
_entity.id
_entity.type
_entity.pdbx_description
1 polymer ?
#
loop_
_entity_poly.entity_id
_entity_poly.type
_entity_poly.pdbx_seq_one_letter_code
_entity_poly.pdbx_strand_id
1 'polypeptide(L)'
;MKKANKLELKEARHMVLAAVRKATEIGVPETVCVVDDGGYPIVLERMDGARITGPQIAWNKAFTASGHKRSTHLFNAQPNGPALPGNEAFGIQLSFEGRFAIFVGGFPIVVDDEVIGGIGLSGGNGEQDTRCGVAALEALRELLAPQGLTVLAQADIKK
;
A
#
# COMPACT_ATOMS: atom_id res chain seq x y z
N MET A 1 0.70 -17.89 22.51
CA MET A 1 1.22 -16.84 21.62
C MET A 1 1.12 -17.34 20.19
N LYS A 2 0.61 -16.50 19.28
CA LYS A 2 0.45 -16.84 17.86
C LYS A 2 1.78 -16.60 17.13
N LYS A 3 2.22 -17.55 16.28
CA LYS A 3 3.28 -17.27 15.32
C LYS A 3 2.68 -16.41 14.20
N ALA A 4 3.35 -15.34 13.82
CA ALA A 4 2.94 -14.46 12.73
C ALA A 4 4.01 -14.44 11.65
N ASN A 5 3.57 -14.40 10.39
CA ASN A 5 4.45 -14.12 9.28
C ASN A 5 4.96 -12.66 9.39
N LYS A 6 6.20 -12.44 9.01
CA LYS A 6 6.82 -11.11 8.97
C LYS A 6 7.39 -10.86 7.59
N LEU A 7 7.16 -9.66 7.10
CA LEU A 7 7.73 -9.22 5.83
C LEU A 7 9.22 -8.93 6.03
N GLU A 8 10.07 -9.56 5.23
CA GLU A 8 11.51 -9.35 5.26
C GLU A 8 11.96 -8.36 4.18
N LEU A 9 13.18 -7.87 4.30
CA LEU A 9 13.76 -6.93 3.34
C LEU A 9 13.79 -7.45 1.90
N LYS A 10 13.99 -8.76 1.73
CA LYS A 10 14.04 -9.41 0.42
C LYS A 10 12.70 -9.30 -0.31
N GLU A 11 11.61 -9.63 0.38
CA GLU A 11 10.26 -9.56 -0.16
C GLU A 11 9.88 -8.10 -0.45
N ALA A 12 10.17 -7.18 0.49
CA ALA A 12 9.89 -5.76 0.32
C ALA A 12 10.62 -5.17 -0.90
N ARG A 13 11.90 -5.50 -1.10
CA ARG A 13 12.66 -5.09 -2.29
C ARG A 13 12.09 -5.66 -3.58
N HIS A 14 11.67 -6.92 -3.56
CA HIS A 14 11.06 -7.56 -4.72
C HIS A 14 9.76 -6.84 -5.15
N MET A 15 8.93 -6.47 -4.19
CA MET A 15 7.71 -5.70 -4.40
C MET A 15 8.00 -4.32 -4.99
N VAL A 16 8.93 -3.58 -4.38
CA VAL A 16 9.30 -2.23 -4.84
C VAL A 16 9.84 -2.28 -6.27
N LEU A 17 10.69 -3.25 -6.58
CA LEU A 17 11.22 -3.42 -7.93
C LEU A 17 10.14 -3.67 -8.97
N ALA A 18 9.11 -4.46 -8.64
CA ALA A 18 7.98 -4.71 -9.53
C ALA A 18 7.13 -3.44 -9.73
N ALA A 19 6.86 -2.68 -8.67
CA ALA A 19 6.16 -1.40 -8.77
C ALA A 19 6.92 -0.39 -9.64
N VAL A 20 8.23 -0.25 -9.44
CA VAL A 20 9.10 0.65 -10.22
C VAL A 20 9.15 0.25 -11.70
N ARG A 21 9.21 -1.04 -12.00
CA ARG A 21 9.11 -1.52 -13.40
C ARG A 21 7.79 -1.12 -14.03
N LYS A 22 6.67 -1.33 -13.31
CA LYS A 22 5.35 -0.94 -13.81
C LYS A 22 5.24 0.57 -14.00
N ALA A 23 5.75 1.36 -13.07
CA ALA A 23 5.80 2.81 -13.16
C ALA A 23 6.60 3.28 -14.39
N THR A 24 7.74 2.65 -14.67
CA THR A 24 8.55 2.92 -15.86
C THR A 24 7.79 2.56 -17.14
N GLU A 25 7.13 1.39 -17.17
CA GLU A 25 6.33 0.93 -18.31
C GLU A 25 5.20 1.91 -18.66
N ILE A 26 4.53 2.47 -17.66
CA ILE A 26 3.43 3.42 -17.86
C ILE A 26 3.88 4.88 -17.93
N GLY A 27 5.18 5.14 -17.81
CA GLY A 27 5.77 6.48 -17.94
C GLY A 27 5.44 7.44 -16.80
N VAL A 28 5.26 6.94 -15.58
CA VAL A 28 4.91 7.73 -14.40
C VAL A 28 5.97 7.56 -13.32
N PRO A 29 6.75 8.62 -13.00
CA PRO A 29 7.70 8.56 -11.89
C PRO A 29 6.97 8.43 -10.54
N GLU A 30 7.24 7.35 -9.82
CA GLU A 30 6.60 7.00 -8.56
C GLU A 30 7.56 7.12 -7.36
N THR A 31 6.97 7.33 -6.20
CA THR A 31 7.57 6.94 -4.92
C THR A 31 6.82 5.74 -4.38
N VAL A 32 7.56 4.71 -4.02
CA VAL A 32 7.03 3.45 -3.49
C VAL A 32 7.55 3.24 -2.08
N CYS A 33 6.66 2.97 -1.14
CA CYS A 33 7.01 2.65 0.24
C CYS A 33 6.38 1.33 0.66
N VAL A 34 7.19 0.40 1.15
CA VAL A 34 6.74 -0.84 1.80
C VAL A 34 7.05 -0.74 3.29
N VAL A 35 6.03 -0.96 4.11
CA VAL A 35 6.13 -0.93 5.59
C VAL A 35 5.84 -2.29 6.19
N ASP A 36 6.32 -2.51 7.41
CA ASP A 36 6.00 -3.66 8.25
C ASP A 36 4.57 -3.56 8.86
N ASP A 37 4.20 -4.53 9.68
CA ASP A 37 2.93 -4.55 10.40
C ASP A 37 2.81 -3.48 11.49
N GLY A 38 3.89 -2.81 11.86
CA GLY A 38 3.90 -1.62 12.72
C GLY A 38 3.80 -0.30 11.95
N GLY A 39 3.81 -0.35 10.62
CA GLY A 39 3.73 0.84 9.75
C GLY A 39 5.07 1.56 9.54
N TYR A 40 6.20 0.92 9.90
CA TYR A 40 7.53 1.48 9.68
C TYR A 40 8.14 1.02 8.35
N PRO A 41 8.84 1.90 7.61
CA PRO A 41 9.41 1.56 6.32
C PRO A 41 10.46 0.47 6.41
N ILE A 42 10.30 -0.56 5.58
CA ILE A 42 11.33 -1.54 5.28
C ILE A 42 12.12 -1.07 4.05
N VAL A 43 11.40 -0.61 3.00
CA VAL A 43 11.98 -0.01 1.79
C VAL A 43 11.16 1.20 1.39
N LEU A 44 11.85 2.28 1.02
CA LEU A 44 11.27 3.45 0.36
C LEU A 44 12.17 3.83 -0.80
N GLU A 45 11.62 3.87 -2.00
CA GLU A 45 12.33 4.31 -3.20
C GLU A 45 11.55 5.44 -3.89
N ARG A 46 12.25 6.51 -4.21
CA ARG A 46 11.73 7.60 -5.03
C ARG A 46 12.45 7.59 -6.38
N MET A 47 11.69 7.37 -7.45
CA MET A 47 12.22 7.44 -8.81
C MET A 47 12.67 8.87 -9.14
N ASP A 48 13.64 8.96 -10.05
CA ASP A 48 14.04 10.25 -10.63
C ASP A 48 12.84 10.93 -11.29
N GLY A 49 12.64 12.21 -10.99
CA GLY A 49 11.48 12.97 -11.47
C GLY A 49 10.20 12.82 -10.65
N ALA A 50 10.14 11.91 -9.66
CA ALA A 50 9.01 11.84 -8.76
C ALA A 50 8.92 13.06 -7.82
N ARG A 51 7.69 13.40 -7.42
CA ARG A 51 7.41 14.59 -6.60
C ARG A 51 8.17 14.53 -5.27
N ILE A 52 8.64 15.70 -4.79
CA ILE A 52 9.36 15.81 -3.50
C ILE A 52 8.47 15.47 -2.30
N THR A 53 7.14 15.61 -2.42
CA THR A 53 6.16 15.22 -1.40
C THR A 53 5.84 13.73 -1.42
N GLY A 54 6.24 13.02 -2.48
CA GLY A 54 5.96 11.60 -2.69
C GLY A 54 6.38 10.69 -1.54
N PRO A 55 7.59 10.84 -0.98
CA PRO A 55 8.06 9.98 0.12
C PRO A 55 7.11 9.96 1.32
N GLN A 56 6.69 11.12 1.80
CA GLN A 56 5.78 11.20 2.94
C GLN A 56 4.39 10.67 2.60
N ILE A 57 3.88 10.98 1.41
CA ILE A 57 2.55 10.53 0.98
C ILE A 57 2.54 9.01 0.79
N ALA A 58 3.54 8.42 0.14
CA ALA A 58 3.65 6.98 -0.03
C ALA A 58 3.75 6.26 1.33
N TRP A 59 4.57 6.78 2.24
CA TRP A 59 4.65 6.21 3.59
C TRP A 59 3.31 6.32 4.34
N ASN A 60 2.65 7.46 4.31
CA ASN A 60 1.34 7.65 4.97
C ASN A 60 0.28 6.69 4.42
N LYS A 61 0.25 6.46 3.10
CA LYS A 61 -0.64 5.47 2.48
C LYS A 61 -0.32 4.05 2.95
N ALA A 62 0.95 3.65 2.96
CA ALA A 62 1.38 2.34 3.43
C ALA A 62 1.08 2.13 4.93
N PHE A 63 1.40 3.13 5.76
CA PHE A 63 1.10 3.16 7.19
C PHE A 63 -0.39 2.96 7.46
N THR A 64 -1.25 3.72 6.78
CA THR A 64 -2.70 3.62 6.94
C THR A 64 -3.21 2.24 6.52
N ALA A 65 -2.76 1.73 5.37
CA ALA A 65 -3.21 0.45 4.86
C ALA A 65 -2.78 -0.72 5.77
N SER A 66 -1.57 -0.69 6.31
CA SER A 66 -1.08 -1.69 7.27
C SER A 66 -1.84 -1.63 8.59
N GLY A 67 -1.90 -0.44 9.21
CA GLY A 67 -2.48 -0.27 10.55
C GLY A 67 -4.00 -0.45 10.58
N HIS A 68 -4.71 0.01 9.54
CA HIS A 68 -6.17 -0.11 9.45
C HIS A 68 -6.64 -1.34 8.67
N LYS A 69 -5.71 -2.15 8.18
CA LYS A 69 -5.94 -3.44 7.51
C LYS A 69 -6.91 -3.34 6.32
N ARG A 70 -6.87 -2.23 5.59
CA ARG A 70 -7.71 -1.98 4.41
C ARG A 70 -7.07 -1.00 3.44
N SER A 71 -7.44 -1.11 2.18
CA SER A 71 -6.97 -0.18 1.14
C SER A 71 -7.47 1.24 1.40
N THR A 72 -6.60 2.22 1.21
CA THR A 72 -6.86 3.63 1.59
C THR A 72 -8.00 4.28 0.81
N HIS A 73 -8.25 3.87 -0.44
CA HIS A 73 -9.37 4.39 -1.23
C HIS A 73 -10.76 4.07 -0.64
N LEU A 74 -10.87 3.02 0.18
CA LEU A 74 -12.14 2.62 0.79
C LEU A 74 -12.65 3.61 1.84
N PHE A 75 -11.78 4.47 2.38
CA PHE A 75 -12.20 5.51 3.32
C PHE A 75 -13.00 6.63 2.65
N ASN A 76 -12.69 6.93 1.38
CA ASN A 76 -13.30 8.02 0.63
C ASN A 76 -14.10 7.53 -0.60
N ALA A 77 -14.40 6.24 -0.66
CA ALA A 77 -15.16 5.66 -1.77
C ALA A 77 -16.61 6.14 -1.77
N GLN A 78 -17.06 6.65 -2.94
CA GLN A 78 -18.47 7.04 -3.10
C GLN A 78 -19.36 5.79 -3.23
N PRO A 79 -20.62 5.82 -2.74
CA PRO A 79 -21.25 6.89 -1.96
C PRO A 79 -21.08 6.73 -0.43
N ASN A 80 -20.47 5.65 0.07
CA ASN A 80 -20.57 5.23 1.47
C ASN A 80 -19.24 5.17 2.21
N GLY A 81 -18.16 5.77 1.69
CA GLY A 81 -16.87 5.79 2.37
C GLY A 81 -16.97 6.42 3.77
N PRO A 82 -16.44 5.78 4.82
CA PRO A 82 -16.65 6.24 6.19
C PRO A 82 -16.04 7.62 6.48
N ALA A 83 -15.04 8.06 5.73
CA ALA A 83 -14.42 9.38 5.89
C ALA A 83 -15.09 10.50 5.07
N LEU A 84 -16.15 10.19 4.32
CA LEU A 84 -16.93 11.21 3.59
C LEU A 84 -17.64 12.16 4.54
N PRO A 85 -17.88 13.42 4.14
CA PRO A 85 -18.66 14.37 4.94
C PRO A 85 -20.00 13.79 5.38
N GLY A 86 -20.28 13.89 6.68
CA GLY A 86 -21.51 13.34 7.28
C GLY A 86 -21.44 11.87 7.72
N ASN A 87 -20.35 11.16 7.40
CA ASN A 87 -20.16 9.77 7.82
C ASN A 87 -19.34 9.66 9.12
N GLU A 88 -19.38 8.48 9.74
CA GLU A 88 -18.91 8.24 11.12
C GLU A 88 -17.41 8.50 11.36
N ALA A 89 -16.58 8.34 10.34
CA ALA A 89 -15.14 8.57 10.42
C ALA A 89 -14.71 9.87 9.72
N PHE A 90 -15.62 10.81 9.50
CA PHE A 90 -15.25 12.12 8.95
C PHE A 90 -14.20 12.81 9.83
N GLY A 91 -13.09 13.23 9.22
CA GLY A 91 -11.96 13.83 9.95
C GLY A 91 -10.87 12.84 10.40
N ILE A 92 -11.03 11.54 10.15
CA ILE A 92 -10.03 10.53 10.54
C ILE A 92 -8.63 10.82 9.97
N GLN A 93 -8.54 11.51 8.85
CA GLN A 93 -7.28 11.92 8.23
C GLN A 93 -6.44 12.86 9.09
N LEU A 94 -7.01 13.47 10.11
CA LEU A 94 -6.29 14.30 11.08
C LEU A 94 -5.57 13.46 12.15
N SER A 95 -5.90 12.17 12.25
CA SER A 95 -5.27 11.25 13.19
C SER A 95 -3.80 11.03 12.88
N PHE A 96 -3.01 10.73 13.92
CA PHE A 96 -1.57 10.50 13.79
C PHE A 96 -0.83 11.70 13.16
N GLU A 97 -1.19 12.92 13.56
CA GLU A 97 -0.57 14.15 13.05
C GLU A 97 -0.73 14.31 11.52
N GLY A 98 -1.88 13.87 10.98
CA GLY A 98 -2.19 13.95 9.55
C GLY A 98 -1.57 12.81 8.71
N ARG A 99 -1.03 11.76 9.33
CA ARG A 99 -0.46 10.63 8.61
C ARG A 99 -1.50 9.64 8.07
N PHE A 100 -2.74 9.78 8.47
CA PHE A 100 -3.81 8.90 8.02
C PHE A 100 -4.29 9.28 6.62
N ALA A 101 -3.95 8.48 5.59
CA ALA A 101 -4.33 8.73 4.21
C ALA A 101 -5.69 8.09 3.89
N ILE A 102 -6.61 8.86 3.29
CA ILE A 102 -7.96 8.41 2.95
C ILE A 102 -8.21 8.28 1.44
N PHE A 103 -7.19 8.41 0.61
CA PHE A 103 -7.28 8.36 -0.85
C PHE A 103 -6.42 7.24 -1.43
N VAL A 104 -6.70 6.89 -2.67
CA VAL A 104 -6.15 5.72 -3.36
C VAL A 104 -4.62 5.67 -3.40
N GLY A 105 -4.07 4.45 -3.37
CA GLY A 105 -2.66 4.16 -3.54
C GLY A 105 -1.97 3.53 -2.31
N GLY A 106 -2.73 3.22 -1.25
CA GLY A 106 -2.26 2.40 -0.13
C GLY A 106 -2.99 1.06 -0.09
N PHE A 107 -2.24 -0.04 0.00
CA PHE A 107 -2.78 -1.40 0.00
C PHE A 107 -2.17 -2.22 1.13
N PRO A 108 -2.97 -2.97 1.90
CA PRO A 108 -2.44 -3.89 2.89
C PRO A 108 -1.73 -5.06 2.19
N ILE A 109 -0.67 -5.53 2.77
CA ILE A 109 0.01 -6.77 2.37
C ILE A 109 -0.56 -7.89 3.23
N VAL A 110 -1.35 -8.76 2.60
CA VAL A 110 -2.08 -9.84 3.30
C VAL A 110 -1.51 -11.18 2.87
N VAL A 111 -1.04 -11.95 3.85
CA VAL A 111 -0.52 -13.30 3.64
C VAL A 111 -1.24 -14.23 4.61
N ASP A 112 -1.84 -15.32 4.09
CA ASP A 112 -2.61 -16.29 4.87
C ASP A 112 -3.66 -15.60 5.78
N ASP A 113 -4.44 -14.68 5.20
CA ASP A 113 -5.47 -13.88 5.86
C ASP A 113 -4.97 -12.92 6.97
N GLU A 114 -3.66 -12.76 7.11
CA GLU A 114 -3.06 -11.81 8.06
C GLU A 114 -2.41 -10.64 7.35
N VAL A 115 -2.68 -9.42 7.82
CA VAL A 115 -1.95 -8.23 7.36
C VAL A 115 -0.57 -8.23 8.01
N ILE A 116 0.47 -8.32 7.17
CA ILE A 116 1.88 -8.36 7.60
C ILE A 116 2.65 -7.09 7.24
N GLY A 117 1.98 -6.14 6.63
CA GLY A 117 2.57 -4.86 6.22
C GLY A 117 1.63 -4.06 5.32
N GLY A 118 2.18 -3.07 4.67
CA GLY A 118 1.47 -2.23 3.70
C GLY A 118 2.39 -1.70 2.61
N ILE A 119 1.81 -1.41 1.45
CA ILE A 119 2.50 -0.71 0.36
C ILE A 119 1.77 0.57 0.02
N GLY A 120 2.51 1.64 -0.23
CA GLY A 120 2.00 2.94 -0.63
C GLY A 120 2.71 3.49 -1.85
N LEU A 121 1.94 4.04 -2.78
CA LEU A 121 2.37 4.60 -4.05
C LEU A 121 1.99 6.08 -4.14
N SER A 122 2.89 6.89 -4.65
CA SER A 122 2.62 8.32 -4.85
C SER A 122 3.43 8.88 -6.02
N GLY A 123 2.76 9.20 -7.11
CA GLY A 123 3.40 9.75 -8.31
C GLY A 123 2.40 10.03 -9.41
N GLY A 124 1.47 9.12 -9.65
CA GLY A 124 0.45 9.20 -10.66
C GLY A 124 -0.90 9.72 -10.19
N ASN A 125 -1.91 9.39 -10.95
CA ASN A 125 -3.30 9.44 -10.51
C ASN A 125 -3.67 8.10 -9.81
N GLY A 126 -4.91 8.01 -9.30
CA GLY A 126 -5.34 6.84 -8.54
C GLY A 126 -5.28 5.52 -9.31
N GLU A 127 -5.56 5.53 -10.61
CA GLU A 127 -5.47 4.33 -11.46
C GLU A 127 -4.00 3.92 -11.66
N GLN A 128 -3.12 4.87 -11.90
CA GLN A 128 -1.70 4.63 -12.12
C GLN A 128 -1.02 4.10 -10.85
N ASP A 129 -1.26 4.74 -9.70
CA ASP A 129 -0.80 4.26 -8.39
C ASP A 129 -1.30 2.83 -8.13
N THR A 130 -2.58 2.56 -8.43
CA THR A 130 -3.19 1.22 -8.29
C THR A 130 -2.49 0.18 -9.15
N ARG A 131 -2.20 0.48 -10.42
CA ARG A 131 -1.51 -0.44 -11.33
C ARG A 131 -0.12 -0.82 -10.81
N CYS A 132 0.61 0.14 -10.27
CA CYS A 132 1.92 -0.10 -9.66
C CYS A 132 1.81 -0.94 -8.37
N GLY A 133 0.83 -0.66 -7.53
CA GLY A 133 0.56 -1.42 -6.31
C GLY A 133 0.16 -2.88 -6.58
N VAL A 134 -0.73 -3.09 -7.56
CA VAL A 134 -1.12 -4.44 -8.00
C VAL A 134 0.09 -5.22 -8.52
N ALA A 135 0.94 -4.62 -9.35
CA ALA A 135 2.14 -5.28 -9.84
C ALA A 135 3.08 -5.74 -8.70
N ALA A 136 3.21 -4.93 -7.64
CA ALA A 136 3.98 -5.30 -6.46
C ALA A 136 3.37 -6.48 -5.69
N LEU A 137 2.05 -6.48 -5.47
CA LEU A 137 1.34 -7.56 -4.76
C LEU A 137 1.37 -8.87 -5.57
N GLU A 138 1.22 -8.80 -6.89
CA GLU A 138 1.36 -9.95 -7.79
C GLU A 138 2.78 -10.54 -7.72
N ALA A 139 3.81 -9.70 -7.75
CA ALA A 139 5.19 -10.16 -7.63
C ALA A 139 5.46 -10.85 -6.29
N LEU A 140 4.89 -10.35 -5.19
CA LEU A 140 4.97 -11.02 -3.89
C LEU A 140 4.25 -12.38 -3.93
N ARG A 141 3.06 -12.44 -4.53
CA ARG A 141 2.30 -13.69 -4.69
C ARG A 141 3.10 -14.75 -5.43
N GLU A 142 3.70 -14.39 -6.54
CA GLU A 142 4.56 -15.29 -7.31
C GLU A 142 5.78 -15.77 -6.52
N LEU A 143 6.41 -14.86 -5.76
CA LEU A 143 7.56 -15.16 -4.93
C LEU A 143 7.25 -16.15 -3.79
N LEU A 144 6.08 -16.03 -3.17
CA LEU A 144 5.67 -16.81 -2.00
C LEU A 144 4.92 -18.10 -2.35
N ALA A 145 4.37 -18.21 -3.56
CA ALA A 145 3.61 -19.40 -4.00
C ALA A 145 4.36 -20.74 -3.82
N PRO A 146 5.69 -20.86 -4.13
CA PRO A 146 6.42 -22.10 -3.89
C PRO A 146 6.54 -22.50 -2.41
N GLN A 147 6.31 -21.55 -1.49
CA GLN A 147 6.33 -21.79 -0.04
C GLN A 147 4.95 -22.19 0.50
N GLY A 148 3.93 -22.28 -0.38
CA GLY A 148 2.56 -22.60 0.00
C GLY A 148 1.81 -21.44 0.69
N LEU A 149 2.34 -20.22 0.63
CA LEU A 149 1.74 -19.03 1.23
C LEU A 149 0.79 -18.35 0.22
N THR A 150 -0.33 -17.86 0.72
CA THR A 150 -1.36 -17.18 -0.09
C THR A 150 -1.27 -15.67 0.11
N VAL A 151 -1.05 -14.92 -0.96
CA VAL A 151 -1.07 -13.45 -0.96
C VAL A 151 -2.36 -12.98 -1.63
N LEU A 152 -3.14 -12.14 -0.94
CA LEU A 152 -4.34 -11.54 -1.53
C LEU A 152 -3.96 -10.42 -2.49
N ALA A 153 -4.43 -10.51 -3.73
CA ALA A 153 -4.35 -9.42 -4.68
C ALA A 153 -5.42 -8.36 -4.35
N GLN A 154 -5.22 -7.13 -4.80
CA GLN A 154 -6.15 -6.01 -4.54
C GLN A 154 -7.61 -6.31 -4.92
N ALA A 155 -7.86 -7.11 -5.97
CA ALA A 155 -9.20 -7.49 -6.39
C ALA A 155 -9.97 -8.28 -5.30
N ASP A 156 -9.24 -8.98 -4.43
CA ASP A 156 -9.79 -9.81 -3.36
C ASP A 156 -10.01 -9.01 -2.07
N ILE A 157 -9.42 -7.82 -1.96
CA ILE A 157 -9.47 -6.93 -0.78
C ILE A 157 -10.72 -6.02 -0.79
N LYS A 158 -11.60 -6.15 -1.76
CA LYS A 158 -12.83 -5.35 -1.90
C LYS A 158 -13.96 -5.73 -0.93
N LYS A 159 -13.66 -6.45 0.14
CA LYS A 159 -14.66 -6.81 1.15
C LYS A 159 -14.53 -6.00 2.41
#